data_ab556220984005a43c0b85e15fd8d2fc
#
_entry.id   ab556220984005a43c0b85e15fd8d2fc
#
_cell.length_a   1.000
_cell.length_b   1.000
_cell.length_c   1.000
_cell.angle_alpha   90.00
_cell.angle_beta   90.00
_cell.angle_gamma   90.00
#
_symmetry.space_group_name_H-M   'P 1'
#
loop_
_entity.id
_entity.type
_entity.pdbx_description
1 polymer ?
#
loop_
_entity_poly.entity_id
_entity_poly.type
_entity_poly.pdbx_seq_one_letter_code
_entity_poly.pdbx_strand_id
1 'polypeptide(L)'
;MRLLAAILLLGLSATAHAEAPVTPIGLWQNPKGTILVRTRACGQLLCGNIVWAAPAALADAREAGVTTLIGTELLVDYRAKNAGHWTGQVYVPDQGRRFYSTIDQTSANSLRISGCILGGLICKHQDWTRR
;
A
#
# COMPACT_ATOMS: atom_id res chain seq x y z
N MET A 1 -6.97 7.95 -72.10
CA MET A 1 -7.67 8.18 -70.80
C MET A 1 -6.99 7.27 -69.75
N ARG A 2 -6.22 7.85 -68.88
CA ARG A 2 -5.55 7.13 -67.77
C ARG A 2 -6.26 7.51 -66.47
N LEU A 3 -6.99 6.56 -65.90
CA LEU A 3 -7.61 6.69 -64.58
C LEU A 3 -6.54 6.35 -63.53
N LEU A 4 -6.12 7.36 -62.79
CA LEU A 4 -5.29 7.20 -61.58
C LEU A 4 -6.25 6.93 -60.40
N ALA A 5 -6.25 5.69 -59.92
CA ALA A 5 -6.92 5.34 -58.68
C ALA A 5 -6.02 5.74 -57.49
N ALA A 6 -6.44 6.76 -56.76
CA ALA A 6 -5.82 7.15 -55.47
C ALA A 6 -6.29 6.19 -54.40
N ILE A 7 -5.39 5.36 -53.89
CA ILE A 7 -5.65 4.51 -52.72
C ILE A 7 -5.39 5.36 -51.48
N LEU A 8 -6.48 5.72 -50.76
CA LEU A 8 -6.43 6.40 -49.48
C LEU A 8 -6.14 5.35 -48.38
N LEU A 9 -4.88 5.30 -47.91
CA LEU A 9 -4.51 4.50 -46.74
C LEU A 9 -5.00 5.25 -45.49
N LEU A 10 -6.11 4.79 -44.89
CA LEU A 10 -6.50 5.20 -43.56
C LEU A 10 -5.55 4.49 -42.55
N GLY A 11 -4.57 5.23 -42.03
CA GLY A 11 -3.75 4.77 -40.91
C GLY A 11 -4.60 4.75 -39.64
N LEU A 12 -4.94 3.57 -39.13
CA LEU A 12 -5.46 3.43 -37.77
C LEU A 12 -4.31 3.74 -36.79
N SER A 13 -4.35 4.94 -36.22
CA SER A 13 -3.50 5.27 -35.08
C SER A 13 -4.04 4.55 -33.85
N ALA A 14 -3.43 3.42 -33.51
CA ALA A 14 -3.69 2.77 -32.23
C ALA A 14 -3.10 3.65 -31.12
N THR A 15 -3.97 4.33 -30.34
CA THR A 15 -3.56 5.02 -29.12
C THR A 15 -3.22 3.95 -28.07
N ALA A 16 -1.94 3.74 -27.84
CA ALA A 16 -1.49 2.91 -26.72
C ALA A 16 -1.82 3.67 -25.42
N HIS A 17 -2.78 3.14 -24.64
CA HIS A 17 -3.02 3.62 -23.27
C HIS A 17 -1.89 3.07 -22.40
N ALA A 18 -0.97 3.96 -21.99
CA ALA A 18 0.00 3.61 -20.96
C ALA A 18 -0.77 3.41 -19.64
N GLU A 19 -0.72 2.20 -19.09
CA GLU A 19 -1.20 1.95 -17.73
C GLU A 19 -0.39 2.82 -16.75
N ALA A 20 -1.09 3.45 -15.77
CA ALA A 20 -0.42 4.18 -14.71
C ALA A 20 0.55 3.23 -13.98
N PRO A 21 1.79 3.66 -13.65
CA PRO A 21 2.74 2.80 -12.94
C PRO A 21 2.13 2.36 -11.61
N VAL A 22 2.24 1.06 -11.31
CA VAL A 22 1.81 0.48 -10.04
C VAL A 22 2.73 0.97 -8.95
N THR A 23 2.20 1.71 -7.98
CA THR A 23 2.96 2.28 -6.86
C THR A 23 2.29 1.96 -5.53
N PRO A 24 3.07 1.66 -4.47
CA PRO A 24 2.53 1.50 -3.12
C PRO A 24 2.21 2.84 -2.45
N ILE A 25 2.60 3.96 -3.06
CA ILE A 25 2.37 5.29 -2.50
C ILE A 25 0.89 5.66 -2.64
N GLY A 26 0.28 6.07 -1.54
CA GLY A 26 -1.12 6.49 -1.53
C GLY A 26 -1.79 6.38 -0.18
N LEU A 27 -3.11 6.34 -0.21
CA LEU A 27 -3.95 6.21 0.96
C LEU A 27 -4.58 4.81 0.96
N TRP A 28 -4.44 4.12 2.08
CA TRP A 28 -4.83 2.72 2.21
C TRP A 28 -5.73 2.50 3.41
N GLN A 29 -6.74 1.67 3.23
CA GLN A 29 -7.70 1.31 4.26
C GLN A 29 -7.50 -0.14 4.68
N ASN A 30 -7.51 -0.40 6.00
CA ASN A 30 -7.47 -1.76 6.53
C ASN A 30 -8.80 -2.52 6.25
N PRO A 31 -8.83 -3.87 6.36
CA PRO A 31 -10.03 -4.65 6.03
C PRO A 31 -11.28 -4.27 6.82
N LYS A 32 -11.11 -3.87 8.09
CA LYS A 32 -12.23 -3.45 8.96
C LYS A 32 -12.74 -2.04 8.64
N GLY A 33 -12.04 -1.27 7.81
CA GLY A 33 -12.40 0.12 7.54
C GLY A 33 -12.22 1.05 8.73
N THR A 34 -11.37 0.70 9.69
CA THR A 34 -11.20 1.41 10.96
C THR A 34 -10.02 2.36 10.99
N ILE A 35 -9.06 2.20 10.08
CA ILE A 35 -7.92 3.10 9.93
C ILE A 35 -7.62 3.39 8.46
N LEU A 36 -7.10 4.58 8.21
CA LEU A 36 -6.46 4.96 6.95
C LEU A 36 -4.99 5.25 7.21
N VAL A 37 -4.15 4.68 6.37
CA VAL A 37 -2.70 4.87 6.40
C VAL A 37 -2.25 5.51 5.10
N ARG A 38 -1.47 6.57 5.23
CA ARG A 38 -0.79 7.19 4.09
C ARG A 38 0.62 6.64 3.99
N THR A 39 0.91 5.99 2.89
CA THR A 39 2.25 5.54 2.54
C THR A 39 3.01 6.64 1.80
N ARG A 40 4.29 6.71 2.05
CA ARG A 40 5.19 7.73 1.48
C ARG A 40 6.61 7.19 1.36
N ALA A 41 7.38 7.80 0.48
CA ALA A 41 8.82 7.60 0.50
C ALA A 41 9.43 8.28 1.74
N CYS A 42 10.25 7.54 2.48
CA CYS A 42 11.05 8.04 3.60
C CYS A 42 12.54 7.78 3.28
N GLY A 43 13.15 8.72 2.57
CA GLY A 43 14.41 8.47 1.88
C GLY A 43 14.21 7.46 0.76
N GLN A 44 15.01 6.40 0.74
CA GLN A 44 14.88 5.31 -0.23
C GLN A 44 13.96 4.17 0.25
N LEU A 45 13.36 4.33 1.42
CA LEU A 45 12.49 3.37 2.04
C LEU A 45 11.02 3.76 1.86
N LEU A 46 10.12 2.85 2.20
CA LEU A 46 8.68 3.05 2.23
C LEU A 46 8.22 3.06 3.68
N CYS A 47 7.49 4.11 4.07
CA CYS A 47 6.90 4.28 5.39
C CYS A 47 5.41 4.56 5.28
N GLY A 48 4.67 4.38 6.37
CA GLY A 48 3.25 4.69 6.41
C GLY A 48 2.78 5.12 7.79
N ASN A 49 2.01 6.22 7.83
CA ASN A 49 1.46 6.78 9.06
C ASN A 49 -0.06 6.71 9.06
N ILE A 50 -0.64 6.46 10.23
CA ILE A 50 -2.09 6.54 10.42
C ILE A 50 -2.50 8.01 10.27
N VAL A 51 -3.41 8.28 9.33
CA VAL A 51 -3.93 9.64 9.08
C VAL A 51 -5.38 9.79 9.50
N TRP A 52 -6.08 8.68 9.72
CA TRP A 52 -7.46 8.67 10.21
C TRP A 52 -7.75 7.35 10.93
N ALA A 53 -8.57 7.43 11.95
CA ALA A 53 -9.08 6.27 12.68
C ALA A 53 -10.55 6.47 13.02
N ALA A 54 -11.34 5.40 12.93
CA ALA A 54 -12.74 5.39 13.35
C ALA A 54 -12.86 5.58 14.87
N PRO A 55 -14.00 6.11 15.37
CA PRO A 55 -14.20 6.29 16.81
C PRO A 55 -13.96 5.03 17.63
N ALA A 56 -14.36 3.86 17.13
CA ALA A 56 -14.12 2.58 17.80
C ALA A 56 -12.62 2.27 17.91
N ALA A 57 -11.84 2.48 16.85
CA ALA A 57 -10.40 2.27 16.88
C ALA A 57 -9.69 3.23 17.84
N LEU A 58 -10.15 4.48 17.92
CA LEU A 58 -9.65 5.46 18.90
C LEU A 58 -9.97 5.04 20.33
N ALA A 59 -11.17 4.50 20.58
CA ALA A 59 -11.57 4.01 21.90
C ALA A 59 -10.73 2.80 22.32
N ASP A 60 -10.56 1.82 21.43
CA ASP A 60 -9.73 0.64 21.68
C ASP A 60 -8.27 1.03 21.95
N ALA A 61 -7.74 1.99 21.22
CA ALA A 61 -6.39 2.51 21.42
C ALA A 61 -6.24 3.13 22.83
N ARG A 62 -7.22 3.93 23.26
CA ARG A 62 -7.22 4.54 24.61
C ARG A 62 -7.27 3.48 25.70
N GLU A 63 -8.08 2.44 25.56
CA GLU A 63 -8.12 1.31 26.49
C GLU A 63 -6.77 0.60 26.60
N ALA A 64 -6.04 0.51 25.49
CA ALA A 64 -4.69 -0.04 25.47
C ALA A 64 -3.60 0.95 25.92
N GLY A 65 -3.98 2.15 26.38
CA GLY A 65 -3.04 3.18 26.84
C GLY A 65 -2.43 4.03 25.73
N VAL A 66 -2.95 3.94 24.50
CA VAL A 66 -2.49 4.73 23.35
C VAL A 66 -3.33 6.01 23.26
N THR A 67 -2.73 7.15 23.58
CA THR A 67 -3.41 8.45 23.57
C THR A 67 -3.32 9.20 22.25
N THR A 68 -2.32 8.84 21.41
CA THR A 68 -2.06 9.48 20.12
C THR A 68 -1.91 8.43 19.05
N LEU A 69 -3.04 7.91 18.57
CA LEU A 69 -3.05 6.91 17.49
C LEU A 69 -2.79 7.53 16.12
N ILE A 70 -3.48 8.64 15.82
CA ILE A 70 -3.30 9.36 14.56
C ILE A 70 -1.91 10.00 14.53
N GLY A 71 -1.19 9.81 13.40
CA GLY A 71 0.20 10.21 13.24
C GLY A 71 1.19 9.09 13.53
N THR A 72 0.77 8.00 14.16
CA THR A 72 1.64 6.85 14.43
C THR A 72 2.21 6.28 13.15
N GLU A 73 3.52 6.10 13.08
CA GLU A 73 4.18 5.38 12.00
C GLU A 73 3.95 3.88 12.19
N LEU A 74 3.02 3.35 11.41
CA LEU A 74 2.61 1.94 11.47
C LEU A 74 3.50 1.07 10.60
N LEU A 75 3.81 1.55 9.40
CA LEU A 75 4.68 0.87 8.45
C LEU A 75 6.06 1.52 8.52
N VAL A 76 7.05 0.75 8.97
CA VAL A 76 8.38 1.27 9.36
C VAL A 76 9.46 0.71 8.45
N ASP A 77 10.14 1.60 7.74
CA ASP A 77 11.39 1.35 7.03
C ASP A 77 11.35 0.12 6.10
N TYR A 78 10.34 0.04 5.25
CA TYR A 78 10.24 -1.02 4.27
C TYR A 78 11.21 -0.79 3.12
N ARG A 79 12.01 -1.81 2.83
CA ARG A 79 12.99 -1.85 1.75
C ARG A 79 12.44 -2.67 0.59
N ALA A 80 12.53 -2.13 -0.62
CA ALA A 80 12.17 -2.88 -1.83
C ALA A 80 13.11 -4.07 -2.02
N LYS A 81 12.53 -5.24 -2.30
CA LYS A 81 13.27 -6.48 -2.61
C LYS A 81 13.15 -6.84 -4.08
N ASN A 82 11.91 -6.87 -4.57
CA ASN A 82 11.56 -7.11 -5.96
C ASN A 82 10.46 -6.12 -6.35
N ALA A 83 10.08 -6.07 -7.62
CA ALA A 83 8.95 -5.29 -8.05
C ALA A 83 7.68 -5.74 -7.29
N GLY A 84 7.04 -4.79 -6.60
CA GLY A 84 5.82 -5.05 -5.84
C GLY A 84 6.03 -5.78 -4.51
N HIS A 85 7.26 -5.93 -4.03
CA HIS A 85 7.56 -6.62 -2.77
C HIS A 85 8.53 -5.81 -1.91
N TRP A 86 8.19 -5.62 -0.62
CA TRP A 86 8.99 -4.90 0.38
C TRP A 86 9.09 -5.68 1.67
N THR A 87 10.19 -5.50 2.37
CA THR A 87 10.38 -6.03 3.73
C THR A 87 10.72 -4.91 4.69
N GLY A 88 10.15 -4.94 5.87
CA GLY A 88 10.35 -3.95 6.90
C GLY A 88 9.76 -4.39 8.23
N GLN A 89 9.18 -3.45 8.95
CA GLN A 89 8.54 -3.71 10.23
C GLN A 89 7.16 -3.06 10.28
N VAL A 90 6.21 -3.74 10.90
CA VAL A 90 4.93 -3.17 11.28
C VAL A 90 4.92 -2.90 12.79
N TYR A 91 4.52 -1.69 13.16
CA TYR A 91 4.32 -1.32 14.56
C TYR A 91 2.88 -1.60 14.97
N VAL A 92 2.70 -2.29 16.09
CA VAL A 92 1.39 -2.62 16.66
C VAL A 92 1.19 -1.77 17.92
N PRO A 93 0.39 -0.67 17.85
CA PRO A 93 0.31 0.33 18.91
C PRO A 93 -0.17 -0.21 20.25
N ASP A 94 -1.16 -1.08 20.26
CA ASP A 94 -1.72 -1.68 21.48
C ASP A 94 -0.76 -2.64 22.19
N GLN A 95 0.25 -3.15 21.49
CA GLN A 95 1.32 -3.97 22.06
C GLN A 95 2.62 -3.18 22.28
N GLY A 96 2.73 -1.98 21.71
CA GLY A 96 3.94 -1.16 21.77
C GLY A 96 5.16 -1.85 21.14
N ARG A 97 4.96 -2.71 20.14
CA ARG A 97 6.00 -3.56 19.56
C ARG A 97 6.01 -3.50 18.05
N ARG A 98 7.20 -3.73 17.48
CA ARG A 98 7.42 -3.92 16.06
C ARG A 98 7.60 -5.39 15.74
N PHE A 99 7.08 -5.80 14.60
CA PHE A 99 7.22 -7.16 14.08
C PHE A 99 7.81 -7.11 12.67
N TYR A 100 8.60 -8.14 12.34
CA TYR A 100 9.01 -8.32 10.95
C TYR A 100 7.78 -8.36 10.06
N SER A 101 7.86 -7.69 8.93
CA SER A 101 6.70 -7.52 8.05
C SER A 101 7.11 -7.50 6.59
N THR A 102 6.19 -7.94 5.75
CA THR A 102 6.30 -7.82 4.30
C THR A 102 5.09 -7.09 3.74
N ILE A 103 5.31 -6.40 2.64
CA ILE A 103 4.25 -5.81 1.83
C ILE A 103 4.35 -6.40 0.44
N ASP A 104 3.25 -6.93 -0.07
CA ASP A 104 3.08 -7.35 -1.45
C ASP A 104 1.99 -6.52 -2.10
N GLN A 105 2.32 -5.84 -3.18
CA GLN A 105 1.31 -5.13 -3.98
C GLN A 105 0.68 -6.12 -4.94
N THR A 106 -0.52 -6.58 -4.62
CA THR A 106 -1.24 -7.61 -5.37
C THR A 106 -2.00 -7.06 -6.56
N SER A 107 -2.30 -5.76 -6.54
CA SER A 107 -2.86 -5.00 -7.66
C SER A 107 -2.59 -3.50 -7.48
N ALA A 108 -2.97 -2.67 -8.43
CA ALA A 108 -2.88 -1.22 -8.28
C ALA A 108 -3.63 -0.70 -7.05
N ASN A 109 -4.67 -1.40 -6.60
CA ASN A 109 -5.55 -0.98 -5.52
C ASN A 109 -5.54 -1.89 -4.29
N SER A 110 -4.58 -2.81 -4.19
CA SER A 110 -4.49 -3.77 -3.09
C SER A 110 -3.06 -3.99 -2.63
N LEU A 111 -2.85 -3.88 -1.31
CA LEU A 111 -1.62 -4.27 -0.63
C LEU A 111 -1.91 -5.40 0.34
N ARG A 112 -1.10 -6.46 0.30
CA ARG A 112 -1.09 -7.47 1.36
C ARG A 112 0.02 -7.15 2.34
N ILE A 113 -0.33 -6.89 3.60
CA ILE A 113 0.61 -6.60 4.67
C ILE A 113 0.62 -7.78 5.61
N SER A 114 1.79 -8.38 5.80
CA SER A 114 2.00 -9.52 6.67
C SER A 114 2.87 -9.12 7.85
N GLY A 115 2.47 -9.48 9.07
CA GLY A 115 3.29 -9.37 10.28
C GLY A 115 3.69 -10.76 10.73
N CYS A 116 4.96 -10.95 11.09
CA CYS A 116 5.53 -12.27 11.36
C CYS A 116 6.27 -12.31 12.68
N ILE A 117 6.24 -13.48 13.32
CA ILE A 117 7.04 -13.83 14.51
C ILE A 117 7.93 -15.03 14.21
N LEU A 118 8.84 -15.37 15.13
CA LEU A 118 9.78 -16.50 15.04
C LEU A 118 10.61 -16.47 13.74
N GLY A 119 11.20 -15.31 13.43
CA GLY A 119 12.06 -15.15 12.25
C GLY A 119 11.34 -15.29 10.91
N GLY A 120 10.02 -15.03 10.86
CA GLY A 120 9.22 -15.13 9.66
C GLY A 120 8.49 -16.47 9.47
N LEU A 121 8.55 -17.37 10.48
CA LEU A 121 7.91 -18.68 10.38
C LEU A 121 6.39 -18.63 10.56
N ILE A 122 5.88 -17.73 11.39
CA ILE A 122 4.45 -17.57 11.65
C ILE A 122 4.04 -16.16 11.27
N CYS A 123 3.16 -16.03 10.26
CA CYS A 123 2.70 -14.76 9.75
C CYS A 123 1.17 -14.66 9.76
N LYS A 124 0.68 -13.45 10.05
CA LYS A 124 -0.71 -13.04 9.79
C LYS A 124 -0.69 -11.93 8.77
N HIS A 125 -1.64 -11.92 7.86
CA HIS A 125 -1.74 -10.89 6.84
C HIS A 125 -3.12 -10.21 6.82
N GLN A 126 -3.13 -9.01 6.27
CA GLN A 126 -4.32 -8.22 5.95
C GLN A 126 -4.20 -7.72 4.52
N ASP A 127 -5.30 -7.69 3.81
CA ASP A 127 -5.39 -7.06 2.49
C ASP A 127 -5.99 -5.65 2.67
N TRP A 128 -5.20 -4.65 2.32
CA TRP A 128 -5.57 -3.25 2.40
C TRP A 128 -5.95 -2.74 1.01
N THR A 129 -6.97 -1.90 0.96
CA THR A 129 -7.50 -1.34 -0.28
C THR A 129 -7.16 0.13 -0.41
N ARG A 130 -6.87 0.55 -1.64
CA ARG A 130 -6.62 1.97 -1.94
C ARG A 130 -7.90 2.79 -1.80
N ARG A 131 -7.77 4.00 -1.26
CA ARG A 131 -8.87 4.96 -1.09
C ARG A 131 -8.64 6.18 -1.95
#